data_5b09b9e0fca3f00f2fe057c39c93009f
#
_entry.id   5b09b9e0fca3f00f2fe057c39c93009f
#
_cell.length_a   1.000
_cell.length_b   1.000
_cell.length_c   1.000
_cell.angle_alpha   90.00
_cell.angle_beta   90.00
_cell.angle_gamma   90.00
#
_symmetry.space_group_name_H-M   'P 1'
#
loop_
_entity.id
_entity.type
_entity.pdbx_description
1 polymer ?
#
loop_
_entity_poly.entity_id
_entity_poly.type
_entity_poly.pdbx_seq_one_letter_code
_entity_poly.pdbx_strand_id
1 'polypeptide(L)'
;MIKIKDSIKNKQILKSEKMKFEEGIFSEKDYISPSYINLSNPKYIEIDEMFYSCLIAVNYYREQEDLILRSLIDTNINMNISIFYEKQDTYKTIRDLTYHIGNVGVELKESKQNKQDIDIASFSYNDARYIRKEMQVNGEEIYYMYIYLTVFSKDKKELEYLLNKVEGITQSKGIQTRRAYFREEQGFLSSLPFMQNHNEIKNVAKRNILTSGIVSTYPFISSSIFDEERNIYWNK
;
A
#
# COMPACT_ATOMS: atom_id res chain seq x y z
N MET A 1 -6.49 34.66 11.49
CA MET A 1 -5.61 34.97 12.65
C MET A 1 -4.81 33.77 13.18
N ILE A 2 -5.27 32.54 13.03
CA ILE A 2 -4.61 31.30 13.50
C ILE A 2 -3.34 30.99 12.68
N LYS A 3 -3.37 31.05 11.34
CA LYS A 3 -2.21 30.74 10.47
C LYS A 3 -0.95 31.62 10.68
N ILE A 4 -1.12 32.84 11.17
CA ILE A 4 0.01 33.75 11.42
C ILE A 4 0.73 33.38 12.71
N LYS A 5 0.01 32.95 13.76
CA LYS A 5 0.62 32.49 15.01
C LYS A 5 1.44 31.22 14.84
N ASP A 6 0.97 30.28 14.01
CA ASP A 6 1.71 29.03 13.74
C ASP A 6 2.98 29.29 12.94
N SER A 7 2.95 30.22 12.00
CA SER A 7 4.16 30.61 11.23
C SER A 7 5.20 31.31 12.11
N ILE A 8 4.78 32.14 13.07
CA ILE A 8 5.70 32.82 14.01
C ILE A 8 6.30 31.81 14.98
N LYS A 9 5.48 30.88 15.50
CA LYS A 9 5.93 29.82 16.41
C LYS A 9 6.96 28.89 15.73
N ASN A 10 6.71 28.50 14.49
CA ASN A 10 7.65 27.68 13.72
C ASN A 10 8.96 28.40 13.43
N LYS A 11 8.93 29.72 13.13
CA LYS A 11 10.16 30.51 12.96
C LYS A 11 10.96 30.65 14.26
N GLN A 12 10.29 30.75 15.42
CA GLN A 12 10.96 30.81 16.72
C GLN A 12 11.59 29.47 17.09
N ILE A 13 10.90 28.34 16.80
CA ILE A 13 11.43 26.99 17.02
C ILE A 13 12.67 26.78 16.15
N LEU A 14 12.62 27.07 14.85
CA LEU A 14 13.74 26.94 13.93
C LEU A 14 14.93 27.82 14.35
N LYS A 15 14.69 29.01 14.87
CA LYS A 15 15.75 29.89 15.36
C LYS A 15 16.41 29.36 16.64
N SER A 16 15.62 28.78 17.56
CA SER A 16 16.15 28.17 18.79
C SER A 16 16.93 26.88 18.50
N GLU A 17 16.50 26.07 17.55
CA GLU A 17 17.22 24.87 17.12
C GLU A 17 18.55 25.23 16.42
N LYS A 18 18.55 26.26 15.57
CA LYS A 18 19.76 26.77 14.94
C LYS A 18 20.78 27.31 15.96
N MET A 19 20.31 28.02 16.99
CA MET A 19 21.21 28.49 18.07
C MET A 19 21.80 27.30 18.86
N LYS A 20 21.00 26.28 19.17
CA LYS A 20 21.49 25.07 19.83
C LYS A 20 22.53 24.31 19.01
N PHE A 21 22.34 24.25 17.70
CA PHE A 21 23.31 23.66 16.77
C PHE A 21 24.63 24.44 16.75
N GLU A 22 24.57 25.77 16.73
CA GLU A 22 25.73 26.64 16.82
C GLU A 22 26.47 26.51 18.16
N GLU A 23 25.77 26.17 19.24
CA GLU A 23 26.33 25.92 20.58
C GLU A 23 26.86 24.49 20.76
N GLY A 24 26.71 23.60 19.75
CA GLY A 24 27.18 22.21 19.81
C GLY A 24 26.34 21.31 20.73
N ILE A 25 25.11 21.72 21.06
CA ILE A 25 24.20 20.94 21.88
C ILE A 25 23.42 19.97 20.98
N PHE A 26 23.81 18.71 20.99
CA PHE A 26 23.08 17.64 20.31
C PHE A 26 21.78 17.32 21.05
N SER A 27 20.65 17.29 20.34
CA SER A 27 19.39 16.81 20.87
C SER A 27 19.25 15.31 20.65
N GLU A 28 18.36 14.64 21.41
CA GLU A 28 18.04 13.22 21.20
C GLU A 28 17.61 12.94 19.76
N LYS A 29 17.00 13.90 19.09
CA LYS A 29 16.59 13.80 17.68
C LYS A 29 17.77 13.67 16.72
N ASP A 30 18.91 14.29 17.03
CA ASP A 30 20.10 14.25 16.19
C ASP A 30 20.75 12.86 16.19
N TYR A 31 20.53 12.07 17.25
CA TYR A 31 20.95 10.66 17.31
C TYR A 31 20.07 9.72 16.52
N ILE A 32 18.77 10.06 16.34
CA ILE A 32 17.79 9.22 15.66
C ILE A 32 17.68 9.59 14.18
N SER A 33 17.98 10.84 13.85
CA SER A 33 17.90 11.35 12.47
C SER A 33 18.96 10.70 11.59
N PRO A 34 18.62 10.32 10.36
CA PRO A 34 19.65 9.92 9.39
C PRO A 34 20.58 11.09 9.10
N SER A 35 21.85 10.79 8.91
CA SER A 35 22.88 11.80 8.61
C SER A 35 22.72 12.40 7.22
N TYR A 36 22.09 11.64 6.32
CA TYR A 36 21.98 12.00 4.93
C TYR A 36 20.72 11.39 4.30
N ILE A 37 19.96 12.21 3.56
CA ILE A 37 18.82 11.79 2.76
C ILE A 37 18.94 12.42 1.37
N ASN A 38 18.94 11.59 0.32
CA ASN A 38 18.96 12.02 -1.06
C ASN A 38 17.71 11.58 -1.80
N LEU A 39 16.91 12.54 -2.22
CA LEU A 39 15.65 12.36 -2.97
C LEU A 39 15.78 12.74 -4.45
N SER A 40 16.98 13.02 -4.95
CA SER A 40 17.20 13.51 -6.30
C SER A 40 16.98 12.45 -7.39
N ASN A 41 17.05 11.17 -7.04
CA ASN A 41 16.87 10.09 -8.01
C ASN A 41 15.37 9.69 -8.09
N PRO A 42 14.79 9.62 -9.31
CA PRO A 42 13.38 9.25 -9.45
C PRO A 42 13.07 7.77 -9.20
N LYS A 43 14.08 6.91 -9.06
CA LYS A 43 13.91 5.45 -8.99
C LYS A 43 14.18 4.86 -7.60
N TYR A 44 14.81 5.62 -6.71
CA TYR A 44 15.11 5.19 -5.35
C TYR A 44 15.41 6.40 -4.45
N ILE A 45 15.28 6.19 -3.16
CA ILE A 45 15.73 7.09 -2.11
C ILE A 45 17.03 6.53 -1.54
N GLU A 46 17.95 7.40 -1.21
CA GLU A 46 19.18 7.06 -0.51
C GLU A 46 19.14 7.69 0.89
N ILE A 47 19.20 6.86 1.90
CA ILE A 47 19.24 7.28 3.30
C ILE A 47 20.45 6.63 3.94
N ASP A 48 21.40 7.46 4.34
CA ASP A 48 22.71 7.01 4.78
C ASP A 48 23.37 6.09 3.73
N GLU A 49 23.65 4.85 4.07
CA GLU A 49 24.26 3.85 3.18
C GLU A 49 23.23 2.88 2.54
N MET A 50 21.93 3.17 2.68
CA MET A 50 20.85 2.29 2.21
C MET A 50 20.06 2.92 1.07
N PHE A 51 19.72 2.11 0.09
CA PHE A 51 18.83 2.46 -1.03
C PHE A 51 17.47 1.83 -0.84
N TYR A 52 16.40 2.63 -1.00
CA TYR A 52 15.02 2.24 -0.84
C TYR A 52 14.25 2.49 -2.13
N SER A 53 13.39 1.56 -2.53
CA SER A 53 12.45 1.78 -3.62
C SER A 53 11.12 1.11 -3.32
N CYS A 54 10.03 1.77 -3.69
CA CYS A 54 8.67 1.35 -3.37
C CYS A 54 7.96 0.78 -4.60
N LEU A 55 7.33 -0.37 -4.41
CA LEU A 55 6.38 -0.98 -5.34
C LEU A 55 4.96 -0.75 -4.83
N ILE A 56 4.08 -0.31 -5.71
CA ILE A 56 2.67 -0.08 -5.44
C ILE A 56 1.88 -1.20 -6.08
N ALA A 57 1.07 -1.94 -5.32
CA ALA A 57 0.15 -2.91 -5.88
C ALA A 57 -1.00 -2.18 -6.57
N VAL A 58 -1.15 -2.37 -7.89
CA VAL A 58 -2.07 -1.59 -8.72
C VAL A 58 -3.21 -2.40 -9.30
N ASN A 59 -3.09 -3.70 -9.35
CA ASN A 59 -4.14 -4.59 -9.84
C ASN A 59 -4.01 -5.99 -9.24
N TYR A 60 -5.11 -6.72 -9.25
CA TYR A 60 -5.19 -8.08 -8.70
C TYR A 60 -5.97 -8.95 -9.67
N TYR A 61 -5.69 -10.25 -9.70
CA TYR A 61 -6.57 -11.20 -10.37
C TYR A 61 -7.92 -11.22 -9.65
N ARG A 62 -8.96 -11.54 -10.39
CA ARG A 62 -10.34 -11.55 -9.90
C ARG A 62 -10.53 -12.53 -8.75
N GLU A 63 -9.89 -13.68 -8.85
CA GLU A 63 -9.85 -14.70 -7.80
C GLU A 63 -8.44 -14.74 -7.24
N GLN A 64 -8.32 -14.62 -5.94
CA GLN A 64 -7.07 -14.65 -5.22
C GLN A 64 -7.04 -15.88 -4.32
N GLU A 65 -5.87 -16.51 -4.22
CA GLU A 65 -5.63 -17.55 -3.23
C GLU A 65 -5.60 -16.95 -1.83
N ASP A 66 -5.96 -17.75 -0.83
CA ASP A 66 -5.76 -17.37 0.57
C ASP A 66 -4.27 -17.19 0.85
N LEU A 67 -3.98 -16.28 1.80
CA LEU A 67 -2.61 -16.01 2.24
C LEU A 67 -1.70 -15.50 1.11
N ILE A 68 -2.23 -14.69 0.23
CA ILE A 68 -1.57 -14.11 -0.95
C ILE A 68 -0.18 -13.48 -0.64
N LEU A 69 0.01 -12.92 0.55
CA LEU A 69 1.26 -12.27 0.97
C LEU A 69 2.27 -13.25 1.56
N ARG A 70 1.90 -14.50 1.83
CA ARG A 70 2.80 -15.50 2.41
C ARG A 70 4.08 -15.67 1.60
N SER A 71 3.95 -15.77 0.28
CA SER A 71 5.09 -15.94 -0.60
C SER A 71 6.11 -14.79 -0.53
N LEU A 72 5.65 -13.58 -0.17
CA LEU A 72 6.52 -12.43 0.04
C LEU A 72 7.21 -12.48 1.41
N ILE A 73 6.48 -12.90 2.44
CA ILE A 73 7.00 -13.00 3.81
C ILE A 73 8.03 -14.11 3.93
N ASP A 74 7.79 -15.25 3.26
CA ASP A 74 8.70 -16.39 3.25
C ASP A 74 9.99 -16.14 2.41
N THR A 75 10.09 -14.98 1.72
CA THR A 75 11.32 -14.60 1.02
C THR A 75 12.34 -14.02 2.02
N ASN A 76 13.60 -14.35 1.84
CA ASN A 76 14.68 -13.72 2.59
C ASN A 76 15.10 -12.39 1.92
N ILE A 77 14.12 -11.49 1.70
CA ILE A 77 14.32 -10.17 1.09
C ILE A 77 14.05 -9.10 2.14
N ASN A 78 14.94 -8.14 2.26
CA ASN A 78 14.74 -6.98 3.12
C ASN A 78 13.67 -6.08 2.52
N MET A 79 12.46 -6.13 3.05
CA MET A 79 11.35 -5.28 2.61
C MET A 79 10.37 -4.95 3.73
N ASN A 80 9.73 -3.80 3.62
CA ASN A 80 8.57 -3.44 4.41
C ASN A 80 7.30 -3.69 3.59
N ILE A 81 6.32 -4.36 4.18
CA ILE A 81 4.99 -4.57 3.60
C ILE A 81 4.01 -3.73 4.40
N SER A 82 3.40 -2.73 3.76
CA SER A 82 2.41 -1.85 4.39
C SER A 82 1.06 -2.02 3.73
N ILE A 83 0.05 -2.31 4.54
CA ILE A 83 -1.32 -2.54 4.08
C ILE A 83 -2.22 -1.55 4.80
N PHE A 84 -2.99 -0.79 4.03
CA PHE A 84 -3.99 0.13 4.56
C PHE A 84 -5.38 -0.33 4.16
N TYR A 85 -6.33 -0.23 5.09
CA TYR A 85 -7.74 -0.47 4.86
C TYR A 85 -8.54 0.75 5.27
N GLU A 86 -9.41 1.23 4.38
CA GLU A 86 -10.32 2.32 4.65
C GLU A 86 -11.76 1.84 4.44
N LYS A 87 -12.54 1.82 5.49
CA LYS A 87 -13.96 1.45 5.42
C LYS A 87 -14.72 2.44 4.54
N GLN A 88 -15.55 1.90 3.66
CA GLN A 88 -16.48 2.68 2.85
C GLN A 88 -17.84 2.78 3.53
N ASP A 89 -18.60 3.83 3.16
CA ASP A 89 -19.99 3.95 3.57
C ASP A 89 -20.85 2.87 2.86
N THR A 90 -21.38 1.93 3.65
CA THR A 90 -22.14 0.79 3.17
C THR A 90 -23.39 1.22 2.39
N TYR A 91 -24.14 2.20 2.91
CA TYR A 91 -25.38 2.65 2.26
C TYR A 91 -25.10 3.36 0.93
N LYS A 92 -24.11 4.23 0.92
CA LYS A 92 -23.67 4.90 -0.30
C LYS A 92 -23.20 3.91 -1.34
N THR A 93 -22.38 2.94 -0.93
CA THR A 93 -21.85 1.93 -1.85
C THR A 93 -22.94 1.03 -2.44
N ILE A 94 -23.90 0.57 -1.64
CA ILE A 94 -25.03 -0.22 -2.13
C ILE A 94 -25.87 0.58 -3.14
N ARG A 95 -26.11 1.86 -2.87
CA ARG A 95 -26.81 2.76 -3.79
C ARG A 95 -26.06 2.92 -5.11
N ASP A 96 -24.76 3.20 -5.04
CA ASP A 96 -23.92 3.43 -6.20
C ASP A 96 -23.78 2.15 -7.05
N LEU A 97 -23.65 0.98 -6.42
CA LEU A 97 -23.69 -0.33 -7.08
C LEU A 97 -25.05 -0.58 -7.76
N THR A 98 -26.15 -0.23 -7.09
CA THR A 98 -27.49 -0.39 -7.65
C THR A 98 -27.69 0.45 -8.88
N TYR A 99 -27.21 1.70 -8.87
CA TYR A 99 -27.24 2.60 -10.00
C TYR A 99 -26.37 2.07 -11.16
N HIS A 100 -25.16 1.63 -10.87
CA HIS A 100 -24.25 1.03 -11.85
C HIS A 100 -24.86 -0.21 -12.53
N ILE A 101 -25.45 -1.12 -11.74
CA ILE A 101 -26.15 -2.32 -12.24
C ILE A 101 -27.28 -1.91 -13.18
N GLY A 102 -28.05 -0.88 -12.84
CA GLY A 102 -29.12 -0.36 -13.68
C GLY A 102 -28.62 0.12 -15.04
N ASN A 103 -27.60 0.96 -15.03
CA ASN A 103 -27.02 1.55 -16.24
C ASN A 103 -26.41 0.48 -17.16
N VAL A 104 -25.54 -0.38 -16.62
CA VAL A 104 -24.91 -1.46 -17.42
C VAL A 104 -25.95 -2.46 -17.91
N GLY A 105 -27.00 -2.72 -17.13
CA GLY A 105 -28.09 -3.60 -17.55
C GLY A 105 -28.91 -3.05 -18.72
N VAL A 106 -29.08 -1.73 -18.84
CA VAL A 106 -29.68 -1.08 -20.01
C VAL A 106 -28.72 -1.14 -21.21
N GLU A 107 -27.45 -0.82 -20.98
CA GLU A 107 -26.41 -0.85 -22.02
C GLU A 107 -26.28 -2.24 -22.65
N LEU A 108 -26.30 -3.31 -21.85
CA LEU A 108 -26.27 -4.69 -22.34
C LEU A 108 -27.48 -5.08 -23.19
N LYS A 109 -28.67 -4.49 -22.92
CA LYS A 109 -29.90 -4.76 -23.69
C LYS A 109 -29.95 -3.99 -25.00
N GLU A 110 -29.37 -2.79 -25.04
CA GLU A 110 -29.44 -1.87 -26.18
C GLU A 110 -28.24 -2.00 -27.14
N SER A 111 -27.15 -2.67 -26.69
CA SER A 111 -25.90 -2.67 -27.44
C SER A 111 -25.95 -3.52 -28.70
N LYS A 112 -25.70 -2.86 -29.84
CA LYS A 112 -25.21 -3.45 -31.09
C LYS A 112 -23.68 -3.51 -31.10
N GLN A 113 -23.04 -3.56 -29.93
CA GLN A 113 -21.59 -3.43 -29.74
C GLN A 113 -20.82 -4.72 -30.12
N ASN A 114 -19.51 -4.60 -30.25
CA ASN A 114 -18.61 -5.73 -30.47
C ASN A 114 -18.71 -6.74 -29.30
N LYS A 115 -18.55 -8.04 -29.61
CA LYS A 115 -18.63 -9.11 -28.59
C LYS A 115 -17.72 -8.88 -27.39
N GLN A 116 -16.50 -8.32 -27.58
CA GLN A 116 -15.57 -8.02 -26.49
C GLN A 116 -16.11 -7.00 -25.49
N ASP A 117 -16.77 -5.94 -25.98
CA ASP A 117 -17.32 -4.90 -25.09
C ASP A 117 -18.51 -5.44 -24.28
N ILE A 118 -19.29 -6.32 -24.90
CA ILE A 118 -20.42 -7.01 -24.25
C ILE A 118 -19.91 -7.95 -23.13
N ASP A 119 -18.83 -8.69 -23.37
CA ASP A 119 -18.25 -9.57 -22.35
C ASP A 119 -17.73 -8.77 -21.14
N ILE A 120 -16.99 -7.68 -21.37
CA ILE A 120 -16.48 -6.80 -20.31
C ILE A 120 -17.64 -6.20 -19.50
N ALA A 121 -18.68 -5.69 -20.17
CA ALA A 121 -19.86 -5.15 -19.52
C ALA A 121 -20.60 -6.22 -18.70
N SER A 122 -20.73 -7.45 -19.22
CA SER A 122 -21.38 -8.57 -18.54
C SER A 122 -20.62 -8.98 -17.28
N PHE A 123 -19.29 -9.02 -17.32
CA PHE A 123 -18.45 -9.28 -16.15
C PHE A 123 -18.63 -8.19 -15.09
N SER A 124 -18.54 -6.90 -15.48
CA SER A 124 -18.75 -5.77 -14.58
C SER A 124 -20.15 -5.80 -13.91
N TYR A 125 -21.18 -6.13 -14.68
CA TYR A 125 -22.54 -6.30 -14.18
C TYR A 125 -22.66 -7.41 -13.13
N ASN A 126 -22.08 -8.58 -13.43
CA ASN A 126 -22.13 -9.72 -12.53
C ASN A 126 -21.33 -9.46 -11.24
N ASP A 127 -20.17 -8.81 -11.33
CA ASP A 127 -19.36 -8.44 -10.17
C ASP A 127 -20.10 -7.46 -9.27
N ALA A 128 -20.69 -6.41 -9.85
CA ALA A 128 -21.46 -5.44 -9.08
C ALA A 128 -22.66 -6.09 -8.37
N ARG A 129 -23.34 -7.03 -9.03
CA ARG A 129 -24.44 -7.81 -8.43
C ARG A 129 -23.96 -8.70 -7.30
N TYR A 130 -22.84 -9.39 -7.50
CA TYR A 130 -22.23 -10.24 -6.48
C TYR A 130 -21.89 -9.43 -5.23
N ILE A 131 -21.10 -8.35 -5.38
CA ILE A 131 -20.71 -7.48 -4.27
C ILE A 131 -21.94 -6.94 -3.53
N ARG A 132 -22.96 -6.44 -4.26
CA ARG A 132 -24.19 -5.96 -3.64
C ARG A 132 -24.91 -7.04 -2.86
N LYS A 133 -24.99 -8.28 -3.40
CA LYS A 133 -25.60 -9.42 -2.72
C LYS A 133 -24.85 -9.74 -1.42
N GLU A 134 -23.52 -9.84 -1.48
CA GLU A 134 -22.71 -10.13 -0.29
C GLU A 134 -22.92 -9.08 0.80
N MET A 135 -22.98 -7.81 0.43
CA MET A 135 -23.23 -6.72 1.38
C MET A 135 -24.65 -6.77 1.98
N GLN A 136 -25.68 -7.08 1.19
CA GLN A 136 -27.09 -7.03 1.64
C GLN A 136 -27.53 -8.31 2.35
N VAL A 137 -27.04 -9.48 1.94
CA VAL A 137 -27.50 -10.79 2.43
C VAL A 137 -26.55 -11.34 3.49
N ASN A 138 -25.25 -11.28 3.23
CA ASN A 138 -24.22 -11.89 4.09
C ASN A 138 -23.61 -10.90 5.09
N GLY A 139 -24.01 -9.62 5.04
CA GLY A 139 -23.52 -8.60 5.96
C GLY A 139 -22.06 -8.21 5.73
N GLU A 140 -21.51 -8.54 4.56
CA GLU A 140 -20.16 -8.13 4.19
C GLU A 140 -20.06 -6.60 4.10
N GLU A 141 -18.94 -6.08 4.50
CA GLU A 141 -18.59 -4.67 4.36
C GLU A 141 -17.53 -4.50 3.29
N ILE A 142 -17.49 -3.33 2.66
CA ILE A 142 -16.52 -3.01 1.62
C ILE A 142 -15.51 -1.99 2.12
N TYR A 143 -14.26 -2.21 1.75
CA TYR A 143 -13.12 -1.38 2.09
C TYR A 143 -12.34 -0.98 0.85
N TYR A 144 -11.61 0.12 0.92
CA TYR A 144 -10.49 0.37 0.05
C TYR A 144 -9.24 -0.26 0.67
N MET A 145 -8.52 -1.04 -0.12
CA MET A 145 -7.24 -1.64 0.24
C MET A 145 -6.12 -0.99 -0.55
N TYR A 146 -4.99 -0.81 0.10
CA TYR A 146 -3.76 -0.28 -0.49
C TYR A 146 -2.58 -1.12 0.01
N ILE A 147 -1.73 -1.60 -0.89
CA ILE A 147 -0.54 -2.38 -0.54
C ILE A 147 0.69 -1.70 -1.14
N TYR A 148 1.67 -1.44 -0.29
CA TYR A 148 2.98 -0.89 -0.63
C TYR A 148 4.07 -1.84 -0.17
N LEU A 149 5.05 -2.09 -1.03
CA LEU A 149 6.19 -2.96 -0.77
C LEU A 149 7.46 -2.11 -0.95
N THR A 150 8.12 -1.77 0.15
CA THR A 150 9.37 -0.99 0.09
C THR A 150 10.54 -1.92 0.28
N VAL A 151 11.29 -2.14 -0.79
CA VAL A 151 12.49 -2.98 -0.82
C VAL A 151 13.71 -2.12 -0.56
N PHE A 152 14.69 -2.65 0.17
CA PHE A 152 15.92 -1.91 0.46
C PHE A 152 17.16 -2.79 0.45
N SER A 153 18.29 -2.18 0.06
CA SER A 153 19.62 -2.81 0.01
C SER A 153 20.73 -1.77 0.14
N LYS A 154 21.95 -2.22 0.50
CA LYS A 154 23.15 -1.39 0.49
C LYS A 154 23.73 -1.19 -0.91
N ASP A 155 23.42 -2.08 -1.87
CA ASP A 155 23.90 -1.95 -3.24
C ASP A 155 22.74 -1.65 -4.21
N LYS A 156 22.95 -0.69 -5.10
CA LYS A 156 21.97 -0.29 -6.13
C LYS A 156 21.65 -1.42 -7.12
N LYS A 157 22.65 -2.23 -7.49
CA LYS A 157 22.42 -3.35 -8.41
C LYS A 157 21.64 -4.46 -7.73
N GLU A 158 21.95 -4.72 -6.47
CA GLU A 158 21.20 -5.66 -5.66
C GLU A 158 19.76 -5.18 -5.46
N LEU A 159 19.53 -3.89 -5.16
CA LEU A 159 18.19 -3.33 -5.07
C LEU A 159 17.37 -3.59 -6.34
N GLU A 160 17.93 -3.33 -7.52
CA GLU A 160 17.25 -3.57 -8.79
C GLU A 160 16.95 -5.06 -9.01
N TYR A 161 17.87 -5.95 -8.66
CA TYR A 161 17.65 -7.39 -8.70
C TYR A 161 16.53 -7.83 -7.76
N LEU A 162 16.53 -7.33 -6.51
CA LEU A 162 15.50 -7.64 -5.52
C LEU A 162 14.13 -7.12 -5.93
N LEU A 163 14.04 -5.92 -6.49
CA LEU A 163 12.81 -5.35 -7.03
C LEU A 163 12.22 -6.26 -8.13
N ASN A 164 13.03 -6.67 -9.09
CA ASN A 164 12.59 -7.58 -10.17
C ASN A 164 12.12 -8.93 -9.61
N LYS A 165 12.79 -9.44 -8.57
CA LYS A 165 12.40 -10.68 -7.88
C LYS A 165 11.05 -10.53 -7.18
N VAL A 166 10.82 -9.43 -6.47
CA VAL A 166 9.55 -9.13 -5.80
C VAL A 166 8.42 -8.96 -6.82
N GLU A 167 8.67 -8.22 -7.93
CA GLU A 167 7.72 -8.08 -9.04
C GLU A 167 7.34 -9.45 -9.64
N GLY A 168 8.31 -10.35 -9.83
CA GLY A 168 8.05 -11.70 -10.31
C GLY A 168 7.19 -12.54 -9.34
N ILE A 169 7.47 -12.46 -8.04
CA ILE A 169 6.71 -13.16 -7.01
C ILE A 169 5.27 -12.61 -6.94
N THR A 170 5.09 -11.29 -6.89
CA THR A 170 3.76 -10.67 -6.85
C THR A 170 2.96 -11.02 -8.10
N GLN A 171 3.57 -10.96 -9.28
CA GLN A 171 2.92 -11.31 -10.53
C GLN A 171 2.50 -12.78 -10.57
N SER A 172 3.32 -13.71 -10.06
CA SER A 172 2.97 -15.14 -9.98
C SER A 172 1.76 -15.40 -9.08
N LYS A 173 1.51 -14.50 -8.11
CA LYS A 173 0.35 -14.53 -7.20
C LYS A 173 -0.80 -13.65 -7.67
N GLY A 174 -0.76 -13.17 -8.91
CA GLY A 174 -1.83 -12.36 -9.49
C GLY A 174 -1.91 -10.93 -8.97
N ILE A 175 -0.84 -10.43 -8.35
CA ILE A 175 -0.73 -9.03 -7.95
C ILE A 175 0.16 -8.30 -8.96
N GLN A 176 -0.42 -7.36 -9.68
CA GLN A 176 0.38 -6.46 -10.52
C GLN A 176 0.91 -5.32 -9.68
N THR A 177 2.20 -5.09 -9.75
CA THR A 177 2.88 -3.98 -9.06
C THR A 177 3.39 -2.96 -10.06
N ARG A 178 3.53 -1.72 -9.59
CA ARG A 178 4.16 -0.62 -10.31
C ARG A 178 5.16 0.05 -9.40
N ARG A 179 6.34 0.36 -9.92
CA ARG A 179 7.36 1.13 -9.19
C ARG A 179 6.88 2.57 -8.98
N ALA A 180 7.17 3.11 -7.81
CA ALA A 180 6.77 4.46 -7.43
C ALA A 180 7.66 5.55 -8.04
N TYR A 181 8.11 5.39 -9.28
CA TYR A 181 9.00 6.35 -9.96
C TYR A 181 8.46 7.76 -9.86
N PHE A 182 9.33 8.71 -9.49
CA PHE A 182 9.02 10.10 -9.16
C PHE A 182 8.12 10.30 -7.93
N ARG A 183 7.75 9.20 -7.22
CA ARG A 183 6.92 9.19 -6.00
C ARG A 183 7.53 8.30 -4.92
N GLU A 184 8.83 8.06 -4.99
CA GLU A 184 9.54 7.20 -4.05
C GLU A 184 9.46 7.74 -2.62
N GLU A 185 9.54 9.06 -2.43
CA GLU A 185 9.37 9.71 -1.12
C GLU A 185 8.00 9.39 -0.51
N GLN A 186 6.92 9.58 -1.28
CA GLN A 186 5.57 9.28 -0.83
C GLN A 186 5.38 7.79 -0.56
N GLY A 187 5.98 6.93 -1.38
CA GLY A 187 6.00 5.49 -1.19
C GLY A 187 6.70 5.08 0.09
N PHE A 188 7.89 5.61 0.31
CA PHE A 188 8.69 5.36 1.51
C PHE A 188 7.96 5.84 2.78
N LEU A 189 7.48 7.09 2.80
CA LEU A 189 6.74 7.63 3.95
C LEU A 189 5.46 6.85 4.26
N SER A 190 4.78 6.33 3.22
CA SER A 190 3.61 5.47 3.42
C SER A 190 3.98 4.07 3.90
N SER A 191 5.23 3.64 3.77
CA SER A 191 5.71 2.36 4.31
C SER A 191 6.16 2.43 5.77
N LEU A 192 6.28 3.63 6.32
CA LEU A 192 6.66 3.83 7.72
C LEU A 192 5.43 3.68 8.64
N PRO A 193 5.62 3.31 9.92
CA PRO A 193 4.54 3.04 10.87
C PRO A 193 3.83 4.32 11.39
N PHE A 194 3.78 5.36 10.58
CA PHE A 194 3.11 6.63 10.90
C PHE A 194 1.65 6.68 10.45
N MET A 195 1.14 5.61 9.86
CA MET A 195 -0.23 5.50 9.32
C MET A 195 -0.57 6.60 8.29
N GLN A 196 0.42 7.11 7.58
CA GLN A 196 0.24 8.10 6.52
C GLN A 196 0.10 7.42 5.17
N ASN A 197 -1.02 7.63 4.50
CA ASN A 197 -1.27 7.16 3.14
C ASN A 197 -1.32 8.38 2.21
N HIS A 198 -0.24 8.63 1.49
CA HIS A 198 -0.08 9.83 0.66
C HIS A 198 -1.00 9.82 -0.56
N ASN A 199 -1.71 10.92 -0.78
CA ASN A 199 -2.73 11.04 -1.83
C ASN A 199 -2.19 10.82 -3.25
N GLU A 200 -0.93 11.15 -3.49
CA GLU A 200 -0.27 11.04 -4.79
C GLU A 200 -0.15 9.59 -5.28
N ILE A 201 -0.02 8.64 -4.35
CA ILE A 201 0.08 7.21 -4.67
C ILE A 201 -1.21 6.45 -4.33
N LYS A 202 -2.02 6.98 -3.41
CA LYS A 202 -3.24 6.37 -2.91
C LYS A 202 -4.22 6.04 -4.03
N ASN A 203 -4.45 6.98 -4.96
CA ASN A 203 -5.40 6.77 -6.05
C ASN A 203 -4.98 5.65 -7.01
N VAL A 204 -3.68 5.42 -7.16
CA VAL A 204 -3.13 4.35 -8.01
C VAL A 204 -3.26 2.98 -7.32
N ALA A 205 -3.00 2.93 -6.02
CA ALA A 205 -3.04 1.71 -5.20
C ALA A 205 -4.46 1.26 -4.83
N LYS A 206 -5.44 2.17 -4.91
CA LYS A 206 -6.81 1.97 -4.43
C LYS A 206 -7.51 0.80 -5.09
N ARG A 207 -7.94 -0.19 -4.29
CA ARG A 207 -8.75 -1.33 -4.74
C ARG A 207 -9.86 -1.63 -3.73
N ASN A 208 -11.01 -2.06 -4.25
CA ASN A 208 -12.13 -2.52 -3.43
C ASN A 208 -11.86 -3.94 -2.93
N ILE A 209 -12.17 -4.19 -1.67
CA ILE A 209 -12.11 -5.51 -1.07
C ILE A 209 -13.27 -5.69 -0.09
N LEU A 210 -13.85 -6.88 -0.03
CA LEU A 210 -14.84 -7.27 0.96
C LEU A 210 -14.16 -7.72 2.26
N THR A 211 -14.92 -7.77 3.37
CA THR A 211 -14.40 -8.21 4.67
C THR A 211 -13.75 -9.59 4.59
N SER A 212 -14.38 -10.54 3.87
CA SER A 212 -13.82 -11.88 3.62
C SER A 212 -12.47 -11.84 2.94
N GLY A 213 -12.30 -10.96 1.94
CA GLY A 213 -11.03 -10.76 1.25
C GLY A 213 -9.94 -10.16 2.15
N ILE A 214 -10.30 -9.30 3.13
CA ILE A 214 -9.34 -8.78 4.11
C ILE A 214 -8.75 -9.93 4.93
N VAL A 215 -9.57 -10.89 5.34
CA VAL A 215 -9.10 -12.06 6.09
C VAL A 215 -8.08 -12.86 5.29
N SER A 216 -8.28 -13.01 3.98
CA SER A 216 -7.35 -13.70 3.08
C SER A 216 -5.99 -12.98 2.92
N THR A 217 -5.93 -11.67 3.19
CA THR A 217 -4.68 -10.91 3.15
C THR A 217 -3.91 -10.91 4.47
N TYR A 218 -4.44 -11.59 5.52
CA TYR A 218 -3.79 -11.66 6.82
C TYR A 218 -2.42 -12.36 6.71
N PRO A 219 -1.33 -11.67 7.12
CA PRO A 219 0.02 -12.17 6.83
C PRO A 219 0.57 -13.16 7.86
N PHE A 220 -0.01 -13.22 9.07
CA PHE A 220 0.53 -14.00 10.18
C PHE A 220 -0.08 -15.39 10.25
N ILE A 221 0.65 -16.38 9.76
CA ILE A 221 0.17 -17.76 9.60
C ILE A 221 0.83 -18.73 10.56
N SER A 222 1.98 -18.34 11.15
CA SER A 222 2.74 -19.20 12.06
C SER A 222 2.42 -18.85 13.49
N SER A 223 2.14 -19.89 14.30
CA SER A 223 2.03 -19.80 15.74
C SER A 223 3.39 -20.03 16.47
N SER A 224 4.47 -20.29 15.71
CA SER A 224 5.80 -20.51 16.24
C SER A 224 6.72 -19.34 15.93
N ILE A 225 7.42 -18.85 16.95
CA ILE A 225 8.50 -17.87 16.81
C ILE A 225 9.79 -18.63 17.09
N PHE A 226 10.72 -18.60 16.15
CA PHE A 226 12.04 -19.19 16.27
C PHE A 226 13.11 -18.10 16.26
N ASP A 227 13.92 -18.05 17.31
CA ASP A 227 15.08 -17.18 17.41
C ASP A 227 16.34 -18.08 17.37
N GLU A 228 17.03 -18.07 16.23
CA GLU A 228 18.23 -18.89 16.01
C GLU A 228 19.38 -18.51 16.95
N GLU A 229 19.53 -17.25 17.31
CA GLU A 229 20.61 -16.78 18.17
C GLU A 229 20.40 -17.19 19.63
N ARG A 230 19.15 -17.37 20.05
CA ARG A 230 18.80 -17.70 21.45
C ARG A 230 18.27 -19.11 21.64
N ASN A 231 18.09 -19.90 20.59
CA ASN A 231 17.47 -21.24 20.63
C ASN A 231 16.14 -21.27 21.40
N ILE A 232 15.36 -20.19 21.28
CA ILE A 232 14.07 -20.06 21.97
C ILE A 232 12.95 -20.45 21.02
N TYR A 233 12.23 -21.52 21.38
CA TYR A 233 11.01 -21.95 20.71
C TYR A 233 9.80 -21.50 21.53
N TRP A 234 8.91 -20.74 20.92
CA TRP A 234 7.60 -20.43 21.48
C TRP A 234 6.54 -21.16 20.67
N ASN A 235 6.05 -22.28 21.18
CA ASN A 235 4.86 -22.96 20.67
C ASN A 235 3.68 -22.61 21.57
N LYS A 236 2.59 -22.19 20.98
CA LYS A 236 1.28 -22.15 21.61
C LYS A 236 0.44 -23.32 21.16
#